data_2330da6430abc5f968c382990f7b272a
#
_entry.id   2330da6430abc5f968c382990f7b272a
#
_cell.length_a   1.000
_cell.length_b   1.000
_cell.length_c   1.000
_cell.angle_alpha   90.00
_cell.angle_beta   90.00
_cell.angle_gamma   90.00
#
_symmetry.space_group_name_H-M   'P 1'
#
loop_
_entity.id
_entity.type
_entity.pdbx_description
1 polymer ?
#
loop_
_entity_poly.entity_id
_entity_poly.type
_entity_poly.pdbx_seq_one_letter_code
_entity_poly.pdbx_strand_id
1 'polypeptide(L)'
;MYRETSSSPRGESSVNIIGAGIAGTWHALLFARAGYDVTLHERDDAAMTQATSHWAGGMLAPWCEREASEPVIMRLGIRSLDLWREQAPETPFNGSLVVAHPRDRTDFERFARLTTDYERLDAPGIASIESSLDGRFREALLFAGEGHVEPRAVLPKLHAKLTEAGGTIKFGSDRKPEDIADGIVIDCRGLSARDTFPELRGVKGELIIVETPEIQLSRPVRLLHPRWPLYIIPRDGN
;
A
#
# COMPACT_ATOMS: atom_id res chain seq x y z
N MET A 1 39.61 -3.82 -8.06
CA MET A 1 39.10 -3.57 -9.43
C MET A 1 38.28 -4.80 -9.83
N TYR A 2 37.02 -4.86 -9.33
CA TYR A 2 36.07 -5.92 -9.69
C TYR A 2 35.35 -5.46 -10.97
N ARG A 3 35.55 -6.19 -12.06
CA ARG A 3 34.73 -6.03 -13.27
C ARG A 3 33.40 -6.74 -13.01
N GLU A 4 32.34 -5.97 -12.88
CA GLU A 4 30.97 -6.47 -13.02
C GLU A 4 30.79 -6.95 -14.46
N THR A 5 30.78 -8.25 -14.67
CA THR A 5 30.24 -8.85 -15.89
C THR A 5 28.73 -8.89 -15.74
N SER A 6 28.05 -7.84 -16.17
CA SER A 6 26.61 -7.84 -16.32
C SER A 6 26.24 -8.67 -17.56
N SER A 7 26.19 -9.98 -17.42
CA SER A 7 25.39 -10.81 -18.31
C SER A 7 23.98 -10.88 -17.72
N SER A 8 23.10 -10.02 -18.16
CA SER A 8 21.66 -10.20 -17.93
C SER A 8 21.24 -11.56 -18.48
N PRO A 9 20.58 -12.43 -17.70
CA PRO A 9 19.98 -13.64 -18.24
C PRO A 9 18.71 -13.24 -19.00
N ARG A 10 18.89 -12.70 -20.19
CA ARG A 10 17.80 -12.45 -21.12
C ARG A 10 17.47 -13.77 -21.78
N GLY A 11 16.31 -14.35 -21.43
CA GLY A 11 15.64 -15.33 -22.25
C GLY A 11 15.43 -16.75 -21.73
N GLU A 12 15.78 -17.10 -20.47
CA GLU A 12 15.65 -18.51 -20.03
C GLU A 12 14.81 -18.75 -18.77
N SER A 13 14.35 -17.74 -18.05
CA SER A 13 13.56 -17.96 -16.82
C SER A 13 12.22 -17.29 -16.93
N SER A 14 11.18 -18.10 -17.15
CA SER A 14 9.80 -17.65 -16.99
C SER A 14 9.47 -17.46 -15.51
N VAL A 15 8.71 -16.44 -15.20
CA VAL A 15 8.20 -16.13 -13.85
C VAL A 15 6.68 -16.13 -13.89
N ASN A 16 6.08 -17.04 -13.17
CA ASN A 16 4.65 -17.14 -13.01
C ASN A 16 4.25 -16.63 -11.63
N ILE A 17 3.36 -15.65 -11.59
CA ILE A 17 2.88 -15.05 -10.35
C ILE A 17 1.38 -15.30 -10.26
N ILE A 18 0.92 -15.77 -9.11
CA ILE A 18 -0.47 -16.15 -8.88
C ILE A 18 -1.12 -15.18 -7.90
N GLY A 19 -2.16 -14.47 -8.37
CA GLY A 19 -2.86 -13.41 -7.65
C GLY A 19 -2.39 -12.02 -8.08
N ALA A 20 -3.26 -11.27 -8.78
CA ALA A 20 -2.98 -9.93 -9.30
C ALA A 20 -3.38 -8.80 -8.33
N GLY A 21 -3.49 -9.10 -7.04
CA GLY A 21 -3.54 -8.08 -6.00
C GLY A 21 -2.26 -7.24 -5.96
N ILE A 22 -2.18 -6.29 -5.04
CA ILE A 22 -1.05 -5.35 -4.98
C ILE A 22 0.31 -6.05 -4.88
N ALA A 23 0.44 -7.12 -4.10
CA ALA A 23 1.69 -7.85 -3.95
C ALA A 23 2.13 -8.52 -5.27
N GLY A 24 1.23 -9.30 -5.89
CA GLY A 24 1.57 -9.99 -7.15
C GLY A 24 1.84 -9.03 -8.28
N THR A 25 1.08 -7.96 -8.39
CA THR A 25 1.27 -6.93 -9.41
C THR A 25 2.64 -6.25 -9.28
N TRP A 26 3.07 -5.90 -8.07
CA TRP A 26 4.41 -5.34 -7.86
C TRP A 26 5.53 -6.32 -8.20
N HIS A 27 5.42 -7.59 -7.79
CA HIS A 27 6.41 -8.60 -8.17
C HIS A 27 6.46 -8.74 -9.70
N ALA A 28 5.30 -8.86 -10.36
CA ALA A 28 5.23 -8.99 -11.80
C ALA A 28 5.90 -7.81 -12.53
N LEU A 29 5.58 -6.58 -12.12
CA LEU A 29 6.14 -5.37 -12.71
C LEU A 29 7.66 -5.30 -12.55
N LEU A 30 8.19 -5.61 -11.37
CA LEU A 30 9.62 -5.56 -11.11
C LEU A 30 10.37 -6.64 -11.89
N PHE A 31 9.86 -7.87 -11.96
CA PHE A 31 10.46 -8.92 -12.77
C PHE A 31 10.40 -8.60 -14.27
N ALA A 32 9.28 -8.09 -14.79
CA ALA A 32 9.17 -7.70 -16.19
C ALA A 32 10.18 -6.60 -16.54
N ARG A 33 10.33 -5.59 -15.69
CA ARG A 33 11.33 -4.53 -15.86
C ARG A 33 12.78 -5.02 -15.75
N ALA A 34 13.00 -6.09 -15.01
CA ALA A 34 14.29 -6.78 -14.97
C ALA A 34 14.56 -7.67 -16.18
N GLY A 35 13.60 -7.79 -17.12
CA GLY A 35 13.75 -8.51 -18.38
C GLY A 35 13.37 -9.99 -18.34
N TYR A 36 12.64 -10.41 -17.32
CA TYR A 36 12.08 -11.77 -17.24
C TYR A 36 10.80 -11.89 -18.09
N ASP A 37 10.53 -13.10 -18.59
CA ASP A 37 9.23 -13.45 -19.17
C ASP A 37 8.21 -13.69 -18.06
N VAL A 38 7.28 -12.75 -17.89
CA VAL A 38 6.36 -12.73 -16.74
C VAL A 38 4.93 -13.03 -17.16
N THR A 39 4.32 -14.00 -16.49
CA THR A 39 2.87 -14.23 -16.55
C THR A 39 2.26 -14.04 -15.14
N LEU A 40 1.32 -13.11 -15.04
CA LEU A 40 0.51 -12.86 -13.85
C LEU A 40 -0.87 -13.51 -14.02
N HIS A 41 -1.20 -14.46 -13.16
CA HIS A 41 -2.49 -15.18 -13.15
C HIS A 41 -3.42 -14.58 -12.11
N GLU A 42 -4.67 -14.35 -12.48
CA GLU A 42 -5.71 -13.87 -11.57
C GLU A 42 -7.01 -14.62 -11.83
N ARG A 43 -7.63 -15.13 -10.77
CA ARG A 43 -8.91 -15.86 -10.86
C ARG A 43 -10.11 -14.95 -11.14
N ASP A 44 -10.03 -13.70 -10.66
CA ASP A 44 -11.08 -12.69 -10.87
C ASP A 44 -10.96 -12.09 -12.28
N ASP A 45 -11.96 -11.31 -12.66
CA ASP A 45 -11.90 -10.49 -13.85
C ASP A 45 -11.06 -9.20 -13.62
N ALA A 46 -10.96 -8.36 -14.64
CA ALA A 46 -10.17 -7.13 -14.58
C ALA A 46 -10.71 -6.09 -13.57
N ALA A 47 -11.93 -6.22 -13.08
CA ALA A 47 -12.49 -5.35 -12.06
C ALA A 47 -11.93 -5.65 -10.66
N MET A 48 -11.34 -6.84 -10.44
CA MET A 48 -10.65 -7.23 -9.22
C MET A 48 -11.49 -7.11 -7.94
N THR A 49 -12.81 -7.26 -8.04
CA THR A 49 -13.73 -7.00 -6.93
C THR A 49 -13.61 -7.98 -5.77
N GLN A 50 -13.01 -9.15 -6.00
CA GLN A 50 -12.74 -10.15 -4.95
C GLN A 50 -11.37 -9.97 -4.29
N ALA A 51 -10.51 -9.13 -4.86
CA ALA A 51 -9.18 -8.88 -4.29
C ALA A 51 -9.26 -8.01 -3.03
N THR A 52 -8.59 -8.43 -1.95
CA THR A 52 -8.45 -7.60 -0.74
C THR A 52 -7.88 -6.23 -1.06
N SER A 53 -6.97 -6.13 -2.02
CA SER A 53 -6.37 -4.88 -2.47
C SER A 53 -7.38 -3.88 -3.03
N HIS A 54 -8.45 -4.34 -3.66
CA HIS A 54 -9.53 -3.49 -4.19
C HIS A 54 -10.28 -2.73 -3.07
N TRP A 55 -10.38 -3.35 -1.89
CA TRP A 55 -11.10 -2.82 -0.73
C TRP A 55 -10.17 -2.21 0.33
N ALA A 56 -8.87 -2.09 0.03
CA ALA A 56 -7.91 -1.50 0.96
C ALA A 56 -8.12 0.01 1.14
N GLY A 57 -7.66 0.55 2.27
CA GLY A 57 -7.62 1.99 2.51
C GLY A 57 -6.68 2.72 1.56
N GLY A 58 -5.56 2.09 1.19
CA GLY A 58 -4.60 2.65 0.25
C GLY A 58 -3.57 3.58 0.89
N MET A 59 -3.40 3.56 2.20
CA MET A 59 -2.33 4.31 2.86
C MET A 59 -0.96 3.73 2.53
N LEU A 60 -0.03 4.61 2.19
CA LEU A 60 1.41 4.34 2.06
C LEU A 60 2.09 5.04 3.26
N ALA A 61 1.82 4.51 4.46
CA ALA A 61 2.07 5.21 5.71
C ALA A 61 2.65 4.25 6.76
N PRO A 62 3.92 3.81 6.58
CA PRO A 62 4.56 2.84 7.47
C PRO A 62 4.67 3.35 8.92
N TRP A 63 4.86 4.64 9.14
CA TRP A 63 4.93 5.22 10.48
C TRP A 63 3.57 5.17 11.19
N CYS A 64 2.48 5.36 10.46
CA CYS A 64 1.15 5.21 11.03
C CYS A 64 0.87 3.79 11.57
N GLU A 65 1.52 2.75 11.02
CA GLU A 65 1.35 1.37 11.45
C GLU A 65 2.34 0.91 12.53
N ARG A 66 3.30 1.77 12.94
CA ARG A 66 4.40 1.42 13.84
C ARG A 66 3.96 0.82 15.17
N GLU A 67 2.84 1.26 15.68
CA GLU A 67 2.31 0.80 16.99
C GLU A 67 1.82 -0.65 16.95
N ALA A 68 1.29 -1.09 15.81
CA ALA A 68 0.67 -2.39 15.63
C ALA A 68 1.53 -3.38 14.84
N SER A 69 2.70 -2.96 14.33
CA SER A 69 3.52 -3.76 13.42
C SER A 69 4.90 -4.06 13.99
N GLU A 70 5.46 -5.18 13.54
CA GLU A 70 6.84 -5.57 13.85
C GLU A 70 7.86 -4.66 13.14
N PRO A 71 9.10 -4.53 13.67
CA PRO A 71 10.14 -3.67 13.09
C PRO A 71 10.47 -3.99 11.61
N VAL A 72 10.33 -5.24 11.20
CA VAL A 72 10.56 -5.66 9.81
C VAL A 72 9.53 -5.03 8.86
N ILE A 73 8.26 -4.98 9.27
CA ILE A 73 7.17 -4.38 8.49
C ILE A 73 7.45 -2.89 8.28
N MET A 74 7.88 -2.20 9.33
CA MET A 74 8.27 -0.80 9.26
C MET A 74 9.41 -0.56 8.26
N ARG A 75 10.49 -1.34 8.36
CA ARG A 75 11.65 -1.23 7.45
C ARG A 75 11.25 -1.49 5.99
N LEU A 76 10.47 -2.53 5.73
CA LEU A 76 9.99 -2.85 4.39
C LEU A 76 8.98 -1.80 3.90
N GLY A 77 8.15 -1.27 4.78
CA GLY A 77 7.23 -0.18 4.48
C GLY A 77 7.96 1.08 4.01
N ILE A 78 9.00 1.52 4.73
CA ILE A 78 9.84 2.65 4.31
C ILE A 78 10.45 2.38 2.93
N ARG A 79 11.02 1.20 2.71
CA ARG A 79 11.57 0.83 1.40
C ARG A 79 10.50 0.84 0.30
N SER A 80 9.26 0.48 0.62
CA SER A 80 8.17 0.51 -0.36
C SER A 80 7.83 1.92 -0.83
N LEU A 81 7.99 2.95 0.02
CA LEU A 81 7.77 4.35 -0.39
C LEU A 81 8.71 4.76 -1.53
N ASP A 82 9.97 4.32 -1.48
CA ASP A 82 10.94 4.59 -2.55
C ASP A 82 10.52 3.88 -3.85
N LEU A 83 10.09 2.62 -3.77
CA LEU A 83 9.58 1.88 -4.92
C LEU A 83 8.36 2.58 -5.55
N TRP A 84 7.44 3.08 -4.74
CA TRP A 84 6.30 3.85 -5.24
C TRP A 84 6.73 5.12 -5.96
N ARG A 85 7.67 5.89 -5.40
CA ARG A 85 8.21 7.11 -6.03
C ARG A 85 8.92 6.81 -7.35
N GLU A 86 9.72 5.74 -7.39
CA GLU A 86 10.49 5.35 -8.57
C GLU A 86 9.62 4.79 -9.70
N GLN A 87 8.66 3.94 -9.34
CA GLN A 87 7.92 3.11 -10.30
C GLN A 87 6.52 3.66 -10.64
N ALA A 88 5.96 4.46 -9.77
CA ALA A 88 4.65 5.09 -9.91
C ALA A 88 4.70 6.56 -9.45
N PRO A 89 5.48 7.43 -10.15
CA PRO A 89 5.75 8.80 -9.73
C PRO A 89 4.49 9.70 -9.66
N GLU A 90 3.39 9.26 -10.27
CA GLU A 90 2.08 9.91 -10.15
C GLU A 90 1.41 9.72 -8.79
N THR A 91 1.98 8.89 -7.91
CA THR A 91 1.45 8.65 -6.56
C THR A 91 1.60 9.91 -5.70
N PRO A 92 0.53 10.40 -5.06
CA PRO A 92 0.62 11.56 -4.19
C PRO A 92 1.33 11.24 -2.87
N PHE A 93 2.39 11.99 -2.57
CA PHE A 93 3.11 11.97 -1.31
C PHE A 93 2.89 13.30 -0.56
N ASN A 94 1.65 13.55 -0.18
CA ASN A 94 1.24 14.76 0.55
C ASN A 94 1.44 14.65 2.06
N GLY A 95 2.02 13.54 2.52
CA GLY A 95 2.16 13.21 3.91
C GLY A 95 0.92 12.52 4.49
N SER A 96 0.99 12.22 5.79
CA SER A 96 -0.14 11.81 6.61
C SER A 96 -0.14 12.58 7.93
N LEU A 97 -1.30 12.74 8.54
CA LEU A 97 -1.46 13.36 9.84
C LEU A 97 -1.88 12.34 10.88
N VAL A 98 -1.24 12.38 12.05
CA VAL A 98 -1.69 11.66 13.23
C VAL A 98 -2.19 12.68 14.25
N VAL A 99 -3.43 12.52 14.68
CA VAL A 99 -4.12 13.43 15.61
C VAL A 99 -4.72 12.66 16.77
N ALA A 100 -4.98 13.34 17.88
CA ALA A 100 -5.70 12.79 19.01
C ALA A 100 -6.58 13.86 19.67
N HIS A 101 -7.66 13.44 20.33
CA HIS A 101 -8.39 14.35 21.19
C HIS A 101 -7.58 14.70 22.44
N PRO A 102 -7.81 15.88 23.07
CA PRO A 102 -7.06 16.28 24.27
C PRO A 102 -7.09 15.26 25.41
N ARG A 103 -8.16 14.50 25.55
CA ARG A 103 -8.30 13.41 26.55
C ARG A 103 -7.38 12.21 26.27
N ASP A 104 -6.97 12.02 25.01
CA ASP A 104 -6.15 10.88 24.56
C ASP A 104 -4.69 11.29 24.37
N ARG A 105 -4.26 12.38 25.01
CA ARG A 105 -2.89 12.92 24.91
C ARG A 105 -1.80 11.91 25.29
N THR A 106 -2.08 11.05 26.26
CA THR A 106 -1.13 10.00 26.67
C THR A 106 -0.80 9.05 25.52
N ASP A 107 -1.80 8.65 24.74
CA ASP A 107 -1.61 7.79 23.57
C ASP A 107 -0.88 8.54 22.46
N PHE A 108 -1.18 9.82 22.27
CA PHE A 108 -0.46 10.67 21.32
C PHE A 108 1.03 10.78 21.65
N GLU A 109 1.39 11.07 22.90
CA GLU A 109 2.79 11.16 23.32
C GLU A 109 3.49 9.79 23.28
N ARG A 110 2.77 8.71 23.57
CA ARG A 110 3.30 7.35 23.43
C ARG A 110 3.61 7.05 21.95
N PHE A 111 2.70 7.37 21.05
CA PHE A 111 2.89 7.20 19.63
C PHE A 111 4.07 8.04 19.10
N ALA A 112 4.17 9.30 19.50
CA ALA A 112 5.28 10.17 19.14
C ALA A 112 6.66 9.61 19.57
N ARG A 113 6.73 8.93 20.74
CA ARG A 113 7.98 8.28 21.18
C ARG A 113 8.33 7.00 20.41
N LEU A 114 7.36 6.35 19.79
CA LEU A 114 7.56 5.12 19.00
C LEU A 114 7.94 5.39 17.55
N THR A 115 7.81 6.64 17.11
CA THR A 115 7.99 7.04 15.71
C THR A 115 9.06 8.11 15.58
N THR A 116 9.60 8.29 14.39
CA THR A 116 10.53 9.34 14.00
C THR A 116 10.06 9.97 12.68
N ASP A 117 10.83 10.90 12.14
CA ASP A 117 10.57 11.52 10.83
C ASP A 117 9.23 12.27 10.73
N TYR A 118 8.77 12.81 11.84
CA TYR A 118 7.59 13.67 11.88
C TYR A 118 7.93 15.10 12.26
N GLU A 119 7.09 16.02 11.83
CA GLU A 119 6.99 17.38 12.33
C GLU A 119 5.81 17.50 13.29
N ARG A 120 6.00 18.16 14.44
CA ARG A 120 4.88 18.52 15.32
C ARG A 120 4.25 19.81 14.84
N LEU A 121 2.97 19.78 14.62
CA LEU A 121 2.16 20.94 14.27
C LEU A 121 1.27 21.34 15.43
N ASP A 122 1.16 22.63 15.65
CA ASP A 122 0.13 23.24 16.49
C ASP A 122 -1.18 23.47 15.69
N ALA A 123 -2.20 24.01 16.33
CA ALA A 123 -3.50 24.23 15.70
C ALA A 123 -3.42 25.14 14.46
N PRO A 124 -2.71 26.28 14.44
CA PRO A 124 -2.45 27.05 13.24
C PRO A 124 -1.73 26.27 12.13
N GLY A 125 -0.74 25.48 12.48
CA GLY A 125 0.00 24.61 11.56
C GLY A 125 -0.94 23.58 10.90
N ILE A 126 -1.81 22.95 11.67
CA ILE A 126 -2.82 22.02 11.15
C ILE A 126 -3.75 22.74 10.17
N ALA A 127 -4.31 23.88 10.56
CA ALA A 127 -5.22 24.65 9.74
C ALA A 127 -4.61 25.10 8.40
N SER A 128 -3.31 25.40 8.40
CA SER A 128 -2.58 25.82 7.20
C SER A 128 -2.45 24.74 6.13
N ILE A 129 -2.40 23.45 6.53
CA ILE A 129 -2.22 22.33 5.61
C ILE A 129 -3.50 21.51 5.39
N GLU A 130 -4.47 21.57 6.32
CA GLU A 130 -5.78 20.92 6.27
C GLU A 130 -6.85 21.83 6.89
N SER A 131 -7.40 22.74 6.10
CA SER A 131 -8.37 23.72 6.56
C SER A 131 -9.64 23.09 7.15
N SER A 132 -10.04 21.91 6.67
CA SER A 132 -11.17 21.14 7.23
C SER A 132 -10.94 20.65 8.67
N LEU A 133 -9.70 20.71 9.17
CA LEU A 133 -9.35 20.36 10.55
C LEU A 133 -9.17 21.56 11.46
N ASP A 134 -9.37 22.79 10.95
CA ASP A 134 -9.27 24.01 11.77
C ASP A 134 -10.14 23.94 13.04
N GLY A 135 -9.54 24.29 14.16
CA GLY A 135 -10.17 24.28 15.47
C GLY A 135 -10.52 22.90 16.04
N ARG A 136 -10.30 21.80 15.31
CA ARG A 136 -10.65 20.44 15.73
C ARG A 136 -9.60 19.77 16.60
N PHE A 137 -8.33 20.06 16.38
CA PHE A 137 -7.19 19.47 17.10
C PHE A 137 -6.21 20.55 17.53
N ARG A 138 -5.55 20.31 18.68
CA ARG A 138 -4.55 21.24 19.24
C ARG A 138 -3.15 20.99 18.69
N GLU A 139 -2.87 19.75 18.37
CA GLU A 139 -1.56 19.29 17.88
C GLU A 139 -1.72 18.09 16.94
N ALA A 140 -0.77 17.92 16.05
CA ALA A 140 -0.67 16.77 15.15
C ALA A 140 0.79 16.37 14.93
N LEU A 141 1.00 15.15 14.46
CA LEU A 141 2.29 14.72 13.88
C LEU A 141 2.10 14.62 12.37
N LEU A 142 2.89 15.38 11.62
CA LEU A 142 2.93 15.32 10.16
C LEU A 142 4.10 14.42 9.73
N PHE A 143 3.80 13.34 9.04
CA PHE A 143 4.78 12.47 8.38
C PHE A 143 4.84 12.84 6.89
N ALA A 144 5.64 13.83 6.55
CA ALA A 144 5.69 14.41 5.21
C ALA A 144 6.12 13.43 4.11
N GLY A 145 6.88 12.38 4.47
CA GLY A 145 7.34 11.36 3.54
C GLY A 145 6.31 10.30 3.17
N GLU A 146 5.15 10.27 3.82
CA GLU A 146 4.08 9.31 3.58
C GLU A 146 3.13 9.75 2.47
N GLY A 147 2.31 8.82 2.00
CA GLY A 147 1.37 9.09 0.92
C GLY A 147 0.16 8.17 0.95
N HIS A 148 -0.62 8.20 -0.11
CA HIS A 148 -1.75 7.30 -0.29
C HIS A 148 -2.05 7.07 -1.77
N VAL A 149 -2.83 6.03 -2.03
CA VAL A 149 -3.32 5.69 -3.37
C VAL A 149 -4.82 5.39 -3.32
N GLU A 150 -5.50 5.58 -4.43
CA GLU A 150 -6.83 5.03 -4.64
C GLU A 150 -6.68 3.59 -5.19
N PRO A 151 -6.96 2.54 -4.40
CA PRO A 151 -6.71 1.15 -4.81
C PRO A 151 -7.40 0.76 -6.10
N ARG A 152 -8.66 1.19 -6.29
CA ARG A 152 -9.45 0.87 -7.49
C ARG A 152 -8.92 1.55 -8.74
N ALA A 153 -8.22 2.67 -8.59
CA ALA A 153 -7.60 3.39 -9.71
C ALA A 153 -6.15 2.95 -9.95
N VAL A 154 -5.41 2.64 -8.88
CA VAL A 154 -3.97 2.32 -9.00
C VAL A 154 -3.71 0.91 -9.51
N LEU A 155 -4.52 -0.09 -9.12
CA LEU A 155 -4.34 -1.46 -9.61
C LEU A 155 -4.40 -1.55 -11.14
N PRO A 156 -5.43 -1.03 -11.83
CA PRO A 156 -5.44 -1.01 -13.29
C PRO A 156 -4.25 -0.27 -13.92
N LYS A 157 -3.79 0.82 -13.31
CA LYS A 157 -2.60 1.55 -13.78
C LYS A 157 -1.32 0.71 -13.67
N LEU A 158 -1.15 -0.02 -12.57
CA LEU A 158 -0.02 -0.92 -12.40
C LEU A 158 -0.09 -2.12 -13.36
N HIS A 159 -1.29 -2.64 -13.64
CA HIS A 159 -1.49 -3.68 -14.66
C HIS A 159 -1.12 -3.17 -16.05
N ALA A 160 -1.50 -1.95 -16.41
CA ALA A 160 -1.09 -1.33 -17.67
C ALA A 160 0.45 -1.20 -17.76
N LYS A 161 1.11 -0.70 -16.69
CA LYS A 161 2.57 -0.62 -16.61
C LYS A 161 3.25 -1.99 -16.76
N LEU A 162 2.66 -3.05 -16.20
CA LEU A 162 3.15 -4.41 -16.37
C LEU A 162 3.08 -4.84 -17.84
N THR A 163 1.96 -4.59 -18.51
CA THR A 163 1.78 -4.91 -19.93
C THR A 163 2.76 -4.11 -20.82
N GLU A 164 2.93 -2.83 -20.52
CA GLU A 164 3.94 -1.96 -21.20
C GLU A 164 5.38 -2.47 -21.01
N ALA A 165 5.67 -3.08 -19.85
CA ALA A 165 6.96 -3.71 -19.56
C ALA A 165 7.12 -5.10 -20.20
N GLY A 166 6.13 -5.58 -20.98
CA GLY A 166 6.16 -6.87 -21.68
C GLY A 166 5.60 -8.04 -20.87
N GLY A 167 5.05 -7.82 -19.67
CA GLY A 167 4.40 -8.86 -18.90
C GLY A 167 3.00 -9.20 -19.43
N THR A 168 2.57 -10.44 -19.21
CA THR A 168 1.25 -10.93 -19.59
C THR A 168 0.37 -11.08 -18.36
N ILE A 169 -0.89 -10.60 -18.43
CA ILE A 169 -1.89 -10.82 -17.39
C ILE A 169 -2.97 -11.75 -17.90
N LYS A 170 -3.31 -12.79 -17.15
CA LYS A 170 -4.36 -13.75 -17.45
C LYS A 170 -5.45 -13.66 -16.39
N PHE A 171 -6.47 -12.87 -16.66
CA PHE A 171 -7.69 -12.82 -15.83
C PHE A 171 -8.56 -14.06 -16.08
N GLY A 172 -9.38 -14.43 -15.09
CA GLY A 172 -10.17 -15.65 -15.11
C GLY A 172 -9.32 -16.93 -15.05
N SER A 173 -8.06 -16.81 -14.65
CA SER A 173 -7.07 -17.90 -14.56
C SER A 173 -6.90 -18.30 -13.10
N ASP A 174 -7.74 -19.20 -12.62
CA ASP A 174 -7.63 -19.76 -11.26
C ASP A 174 -6.57 -20.85 -11.25
N ARG A 175 -5.37 -20.49 -10.77
CA ARG A 175 -4.20 -21.36 -10.70
C ARG A 175 -3.72 -21.52 -9.27
N LYS A 176 -3.08 -22.66 -9.03
CA LYS A 176 -2.29 -22.95 -7.84
C LYS A 176 -0.83 -23.19 -8.21
N PRO A 177 0.12 -23.09 -7.26
CA PRO A 177 1.53 -23.35 -7.55
C PRO A 177 1.80 -24.69 -8.25
N GLU A 178 1.08 -25.74 -7.88
CA GLU A 178 1.20 -27.07 -8.47
C GLU A 178 0.69 -27.19 -9.91
N ASP A 179 -0.08 -26.24 -10.39
CA ASP A 179 -0.59 -26.21 -11.79
C ASP A 179 0.46 -25.69 -12.79
N ILE A 180 1.61 -25.25 -12.31
CA ILE A 180 2.66 -24.63 -13.12
C ILE A 180 3.89 -25.53 -13.08
N ALA A 181 4.19 -26.12 -14.26
CA ALA A 181 5.26 -27.12 -14.36
C ALA A 181 6.67 -26.53 -14.43
N ASP A 182 6.81 -25.32 -15.02
CA ASP A 182 8.12 -24.77 -15.34
C ASP A 182 8.25 -23.31 -14.90
N GLY A 183 9.49 -22.91 -14.59
CA GLY A 183 9.85 -21.55 -14.21
C GLY A 183 9.75 -21.26 -12.71
N ILE A 184 9.95 -19.98 -12.39
CA ILE A 184 9.80 -19.50 -11.01
C ILE A 184 8.30 -19.28 -10.74
N VAL A 185 7.81 -19.80 -9.62
CA VAL A 185 6.43 -19.60 -9.18
C VAL A 185 6.41 -18.78 -7.91
N ILE A 186 5.61 -17.68 -7.91
CA ILE A 186 5.42 -16.81 -6.75
C ILE A 186 3.94 -16.80 -6.39
N ASP A 187 3.59 -17.34 -5.22
CA ASP A 187 2.23 -17.37 -4.72
C ASP A 187 1.87 -16.08 -4.01
N CYS A 188 1.05 -15.25 -4.65
CA CYS A 188 0.51 -13.99 -4.13
C CYS A 188 -1.01 -14.01 -3.95
N ARG A 189 -1.63 -15.21 -3.80
CA ARG A 189 -3.08 -15.39 -3.66
C ARG A 189 -3.66 -14.81 -2.36
N GLY A 190 -2.83 -14.23 -1.52
CA GLY A 190 -3.26 -13.67 -0.24
C GLY A 190 -3.93 -14.73 0.64
N LEU A 191 -5.11 -14.43 1.18
CA LEU A 191 -5.81 -15.34 2.09
C LEU A 191 -6.27 -16.66 1.43
N SER A 192 -6.35 -16.71 0.11
CA SER A 192 -6.69 -17.93 -0.62
C SER A 192 -5.57 -18.97 -0.57
N ALA A 193 -4.34 -18.58 -0.23
CA ALA A 193 -3.22 -19.50 -0.05
C ALA A 193 -3.29 -20.33 1.26
N ARG A 194 -4.39 -20.28 1.99
CA ARG A 194 -4.64 -21.13 3.17
C ARG A 194 -4.65 -22.62 2.86
N ASP A 195 -4.92 -23.00 1.64
CA ASP A 195 -4.81 -24.40 1.20
C ASP A 195 -3.37 -24.92 1.30
N THR A 196 -2.39 -24.03 1.10
CA THR A 196 -0.95 -24.32 1.21
C THR A 196 -0.39 -23.93 2.58
N PHE A 197 -0.90 -22.83 3.17
CA PHE A 197 -0.44 -22.28 4.46
C PHE A 197 -1.62 -22.18 5.44
N PRO A 198 -1.99 -23.26 6.14
CA PRO A 198 -3.13 -23.31 7.05
C PRO A 198 -3.05 -22.30 8.20
N GLU A 199 -1.85 -21.85 8.56
CA GLU A 199 -1.60 -20.87 9.63
C GLU A 199 -2.00 -19.44 9.25
N LEU A 200 -2.24 -19.16 7.97
CA LEU A 200 -2.67 -17.84 7.54
C LEU A 200 -3.99 -17.43 8.23
N ARG A 201 -3.96 -16.31 8.90
CA ARG A 201 -5.13 -15.73 9.56
C ARG A 201 -5.56 -14.47 8.86
N GLY A 202 -6.87 -14.39 8.55
CA GLY A 202 -7.49 -13.18 8.07
C GLY A 202 -7.82 -12.26 9.24
N VAL A 203 -7.54 -10.98 9.09
CA VAL A 203 -8.07 -9.93 9.95
C VAL A 203 -9.14 -9.19 9.17
N LYS A 204 -10.36 -9.15 9.72
CA LYS A 204 -11.46 -8.40 9.10
C LYS A 204 -11.19 -6.91 9.24
N GLY A 205 -11.13 -6.20 8.12
CA GLY A 205 -11.22 -4.75 8.07
C GLY A 205 -12.64 -4.32 7.66
N GLU A 206 -13.05 -3.15 8.08
CA GLU A 206 -14.29 -2.51 7.65
C GLU A 206 -13.95 -1.14 7.09
N LEU A 207 -14.53 -0.84 5.93
CA LEU A 207 -14.37 0.43 5.24
C LEU A 207 -15.74 1.02 4.95
N ILE A 208 -15.89 2.32 5.19
CA ILE A 208 -17.06 3.09 4.79
C ILE A 208 -16.57 4.18 3.84
N ILE A 209 -17.19 4.32 2.69
CA ILE A 209 -16.97 5.43 1.78
C ILE A 209 -18.08 6.43 2.01
N VAL A 210 -17.70 7.65 2.32
CA VAL A 210 -18.63 8.76 2.60
C VAL A 210 -18.38 9.84 1.58
N GLU A 211 -19.44 10.28 0.91
CA GLU A 211 -19.42 11.48 0.07
C GLU A 211 -19.91 12.67 0.91
N THR A 212 -19.10 13.72 1.01
CA THR A 212 -19.45 14.91 1.75
C THR A 212 -18.77 16.16 1.18
N PRO A 213 -19.50 17.25 0.92
CA PRO A 213 -18.91 18.52 0.52
C PRO A 213 -18.33 19.31 1.70
N GLU A 214 -18.61 18.91 2.93
CA GLU A 214 -18.27 19.68 4.14
C GLU A 214 -16.82 19.47 4.59
N ILE A 215 -16.21 18.35 4.22
CA ILE A 215 -14.86 17.99 4.64
C ILE A 215 -14.05 17.60 3.41
N GLN A 216 -12.98 18.35 3.16
CA GLN A 216 -12.02 18.05 2.13
C GLN A 216 -10.65 17.84 2.75
N LEU A 217 -10.08 16.67 2.54
CA LEU A 217 -8.75 16.33 3.02
C LEU A 217 -7.82 16.12 1.81
N SER A 218 -6.59 16.58 1.92
CA SER A 218 -5.55 16.37 0.92
C SER A 218 -4.63 15.20 1.23
N ARG A 219 -4.73 14.65 2.43
CA ARG A 219 -3.87 13.58 2.96
C ARG A 219 -4.60 12.69 3.96
N PRO A 220 -4.12 11.46 4.19
CA PRO A 220 -4.66 10.60 5.23
C PRO A 220 -4.55 11.22 6.63
N VAL A 221 -5.58 11.01 7.43
CA VAL A 221 -5.62 11.42 8.84
C VAL A 221 -5.87 10.19 9.70
N ARG A 222 -4.94 9.88 10.60
CA ARG A 222 -5.12 8.87 11.63
C ARG A 222 -5.56 9.54 12.93
N LEU A 223 -6.75 9.19 13.41
CA LEU A 223 -7.20 9.55 14.75
C LEU A 223 -6.78 8.45 15.73
N LEU A 224 -5.90 8.79 16.66
CA LEU A 224 -5.58 7.91 17.79
C LEU A 224 -6.75 7.89 18.77
N HIS A 225 -7.23 6.70 19.07
CA HIS A 225 -8.26 6.48 20.06
C HIS A 225 -8.07 5.10 20.69
N PRO A 226 -8.13 4.94 22.02
CA PRO A 226 -7.79 3.69 22.71
C PRO A 226 -8.67 2.49 22.34
N ARG A 227 -9.90 2.73 21.88
CA ARG A 227 -10.84 1.67 21.47
C ARG A 227 -11.12 1.63 19.97
N TRP A 228 -11.11 2.80 19.30
CA TRP A 228 -11.60 2.98 17.95
C TRP A 228 -10.59 3.81 17.14
N PRO A 229 -9.41 3.26 16.84
CA PRO A 229 -8.50 3.93 15.93
C PRO A 229 -9.20 4.09 14.58
N LEU A 230 -9.18 5.29 14.04
CA LEU A 230 -9.85 5.61 12.79
C LEU A 230 -8.82 6.14 11.78
N TYR A 231 -8.93 5.67 10.55
CA TYR A 231 -8.18 6.17 9.42
C TYR A 231 -9.16 6.83 8.44
N ILE A 232 -8.93 8.08 8.13
CA ILE A 232 -9.71 8.84 7.15
C ILE A 232 -8.79 9.09 5.97
N ILE A 233 -9.17 8.58 4.80
CA ILE A 233 -8.31 8.61 3.62
C ILE A 233 -9.07 9.29 2.50
N PRO A 234 -8.55 10.40 1.94
CA PRO A 234 -9.20 11.09 0.83
C PRO A 234 -9.29 10.17 -0.39
N ARG A 235 -10.35 10.38 -1.17
CA ARG A 235 -10.60 9.72 -2.45
C ARG A 235 -10.77 10.79 -3.53
N ASP A 236 -10.29 10.49 -4.73
CA ASP A 236 -10.47 11.38 -5.88
C ASP A 236 -11.97 11.49 -6.21
N GLY A 237 -12.48 12.73 -6.28
CA GLY A 237 -13.86 13.02 -6.62
C GLY A 237 -14.86 13.03 -5.45
N ASN A 238 -14.41 12.92 -4.21
CA ASN A 238 -15.28 12.99 -3.02
C ASN A 238 -14.69 13.94 -1.99
#